data_54ab546e3bc54c967e28e6749cefed1e
#
_entry.id   54ab546e3bc54c967e28e6749cefed1e
#
_cell.length_a   1.000
_cell.length_b   1.000
_cell.length_c   1.000
_cell.angle_alpha   90.00
_cell.angle_beta   90.00
_cell.angle_gamma   90.00
#
_symmetry.space_group_name_H-M   'P 1'
#
loop_
_entity.id
_entity.type
_entity.pdbx_description
1 polymer ?
#
loop_
_entity_poly.entity_id
_entity_poly.type
_entity_poly.pdbx_seq_one_letter_code
_entity_poly.pdbx_strand_id
1 'polypeptide(L)'
;MKTILPFLTVAFALSLAAARAAEPATPPFRYLPAKAFHIPPETTTEESGYFSLCEGNDGKIYVGTAAYGRNSFLVEFDPATERMKIVLDTHKLVGLPLEATGYAAQSKLHTRNFVGPSGKIYVGSKQGYPSSAEKKSGKIPTYRGGYVLTYDPATGKAENLGMPMALNDPRQPAGAKEGEGVIDVVANEARGLIYVVTCEHQHWMLLDTRKPEKGYRDLGPILRDQPNTLIDQAGRATAITKDYEIACHDPATDKVTVDALLVDGKTFAEVVGSKAVHPDWRLAADGRTAYLQLLNDLRMFAVDLSGPAGQPVTARVLGERVAGKHPDSRGSISIAADGRVYSVVRVDNDTGFGKGYLHHLVRYDPAAKAMADLGVITVKNPDFFDFKAPPASNPDGSKRPIHGFHRLPDDTLTPLHVIMAMIVARDGTIYATTIYPFTLLRFEKALTR
;
A
#
# COMPACT_ATOMS: atom_id res chain seq x y z
N MET A 1 -82.51 -11.45 -50.59
CA MET A 1 -81.60 -12.46 -49.96
C MET A 1 -80.41 -11.71 -49.35
N LYS A 2 -80.47 -11.50 -48.02
CA LYS A 2 -79.39 -10.86 -47.28
C LYS A 2 -78.67 -11.95 -46.45
N THR A 3 -77.40 -12.21 -46.75
CA THR A 3 -76.62 -13.23 -46.10
C THR A 3 -75.94 -12.54 -44.87
N ILE A 4 -76.20 -13.07 -43.68
CA ILE A 4 -75.58 -12.65 -42.44
C ILE A 4 -74.36 -13.54 -42.19
N LEU A 5 -73.20 -12.92 -42.03
CA LEU A 5 -71.93 -13.55 -41.62
C LEU A 5 -71.79 -13.48 -40.08
N PRO A 6 -71.46 -14.53 -39.37
CA PRO A 6 -71.26 -14.46 -37.93
C PRO A 6 -69.79 -14.00 -37.63
N PHE A 7 -69.67 -13.03 -36.72
CA PHE A 7 -68.40 -12.59 -36.14
C PHE A 7 -67.94 -13.63 -35.12
N LEU A 8 -66.78 -14.20 -35.34
CA LEU A 8 -66.08 -15.07 -34.40
C LEU A 8 -65.21 -14.19 -33.49
N THR A 9 -65.57 -14.08 -32.21
CA THR A 9 -64.77 -13.36 -31.19
C THR A 9 -63.77 -14.33 -30.63
N VAL A 10 -62.45 -14.14 -30.97
CA VAL A 10 -61.35 -14.87 -30.35
C VAL A 10 -60.92 -14.12 -29.09
N ALA A 11 -61.17 -14.71 -27.93
CA ALA A 11 -60.67 -14.22 -26.64
C ALA A 11 -59.19 -14.63 -26.47
N PHE A 12 -58.30 -13.67 -26.54
CA PHE A 12 -56.89 -13.87 -26.17
C PHE A 12 -56.75 -13.83 -24.63
N ALA A 13 -56.57 -14.99 -24.01
CA ALA A 13 -56.20 -15.08 -22.61
C ALA A 13 -54.71 -14.75 -22.48
N LEU A 14 -54.35 -13.54 -22.05
CA LEU A 14 -52.97 -13.21 -21.61
C LEU A 14 -52.73 -13.89 -20.25
N SER A 15 -51.99 -14.98 -20.27
CA SER A 15 -51.37 -15.53 -19.06
C SER A 15 -50.21 -14.65 -18.66
N LEU A 16 -50.38 -13.76 -17.67
CA LEU A 16 -49.27 -13.15 -16.94
C LEU A 16 -48.55 -14.25 -16.15
N ALA A 17 -47.51 -14.81 -16.72
CA ALA A 17 -46.53 -15.53 -15.94
C ALA A 17 -45.79 -14.50 -15.08
N ALA A 18 -46.12 -14.40 -13.79
CA ALA A 18 -45.34 -13.66 -12.84
C ALA A 18 -43.91 -14.27 -12.85
N ALA A 19 -42.95 -13.55 -13.45
CA ALA A 19 -41.56 -13.89 -13.34
C ALA A 19 -41.20 -13.86 -11.85
N ARG A 20 -41.10 -15.03 -11.24
CA ARG A 20 -40.58 -15.18 -9.88
C ARG A 20 -39.16 -14.63 -9.95
N ALA A 21 -38.89 -13.51 -9.24
CA ALA A 21 -37.54 -13.03 -9.08
C ALA A 21 -36.69 -14.20 -8.59
N ALA A 22 -35.68 -14.57 -9.35
CA ALA A 22 -34.77 -15.61 -8.93
C ALA A 22 -34.20 -15.21 -7.57
N GLU A 23 -34.25 -16.11 -6.59
CA GLU A 23 -33.59 -15.87 -5.31
C GLU A 23 -32.14 -15.50 -5.60
N PRO A 24 -31.59 -14.46 -4.92
CA PRO A 24 -30.21 -14.08 -5.15
C PRO A 24 -29.30 -15.30 -4.91
N ALA A 25 -28.47 -15.62 -5.87
CA ALA A 25 -27.55 -16.75 -5.77
C ALA A 25 -26.69 -16.60 -4.50
N THR A 26 -26.52 -17.67 -3.76
CA THR A 26 -25.67 -17.66 -2.56
C THR A 26 -24.21 -17.52 -2.99
N PRO A 27 -23.42 -16.60 -2.38
CA PRO A 27 -22.02 -16.44 -2.72
C PRO A 27 -21.24 -17.74 -2.43
N PRO A 28 -20.36 -18.19 -3.34
CA PRO A 28 -19.58 -19.42 -3.16
C PRO A 28 -18.37 -19.19 -2.23
N PHE A 29 -18.28 -18.08 -1.53
CA PHE A 29 -17.21 -17.67 -0.61
C PHE A 29 -17.79 -17.00 0.64
N ARG A 30 -16.99 -17.02 1.71
CA ARG A 30 -17.32 -16.30 2.94
C ARG A 30 -17.11 -14.80 2.77
N TYR A 31 -18.04 -13.98 3.24
CA TYR A 31 -17.84 -12.55 3.40
C TYR A 31 -17.04 -12.21 4.64
N LEU A 32 -16.14 -11.25 4.49
CA LEU A 32 -15.37 -10.65 5.57
C LEU A 32 -15.71 -9.16 5.64
N PRO A 33 -16.72 -8.77 6.43
CA PRO A 33 -17.19 -7.39 6.50
C PRO A 33 -16.21 -6.50 7.26
N ALA A 34 -15.87 -5.35 6.65
CA ALA A 34 -15.09 -4.28 7.24
C ALA A 34 -15.95 -3.01 7.39
N LYS A 35 -15.68 -2.21 8.42
CA LYS A 35 -16.22 -0.85 8.51
C LYS A 35 -15.32 0.10 7.72
N ALA A 36 -15.92 0.88 6.84
CA ALA A 36 -15.26 1.80 5.93
C ALA A 36 -15.32 3.24 6.48
N PHE A 37 -14.24 3.99 6.31
CA PHE A 37 -14.13 5.39 6.68
C PHE A 37 -13.50 6.14 5.51
N HIS A 38 -14.21 7.14 4.97
CA HIS A 38 -13.68 8.01 3.93
C HIS A 38 -12.60 8.90 4.50
N ILE A 39 -11.43 8.93 3.86
CA ILE A 39 -10.33 9.84 4.25
C ILE A 39 -10.76 11.28 3.95
N PRO A 40 -10.42 12.27 4.79
CA PRO A 40 -10.86 13.65 4.61
C PRO A 40 -10.61 14.16 3.17
N PRO A 41 -11.65 14.55 2.43
CA PRO A 41 -11.55 14.82 0.98
C PRO A 41 -10.68 16.02 0.65
N GLU A 42 -10.43 16.94 1.59
CA GLU A 42 -9.49 18.05 1.42
C GLU A 42 -8.03 17.58 1.35
N THR A 43 -7.73 16.37 1.83
CA THR A 43 -6.36 15.84 1.90
C THR A 43 -6.00 14.95 0.72
N THR A 44 -6.95 14.60 -0.16
CA THR A 44 -6.74 13.61 -1.21
C THR A 44 -7.45 14.00 -2.51
N THR A 45 -6.98 13.46 -3.63
CA THR A 45 -7.72 13.39 -4.91
C THR A 45 -8.37 12.02 -5.12
N GLU A 46 -8.73 11.35 -4.03
CA GLU A 46 -9.21 9.96 -3.94
C GLU A 46 -8.13 8.91 -4.23
N GLU A 47 -6.88 9.35 -4.30
CA GLU A 47 -5.67 8.53 -4.35
C GLU A 47 -5.10 8.34 -2.96
N SER A 48 -4.23 7.34 -2.80
CA SER A 48 -3.54 7.06 -1.53
C SER A 48 -2.05 7.40 -1.60
N GLY A 49 -1.42 7.50 -0.42
CA GLY A 49 0.03 7.45 -0.27
C GLY A 49 0.64 6.08 -0.61
N TYR A 50 -0.13 5.14 -1.15
CA TYR A 50 0.20 3.74 -1.41
C TYR A 50 0.44 2.95 -0.11
N PHE A 51 1.69 2.85 0.36
CA PHE A 51 2.07 2.02 1.51
C PHE A 51 1.88 2.72 2.85
N SER A 52 1.45 3.98 2.84
CA SER A 52 1.52 4.89 3.98
C SER A 52 0.41 4.63 5.01
N LEU A 53 0.64 3.63 5.86
CA LEU A 53 -0.23 3.22 6.94
C LEU A 53 0.60 2.65 8.09
N CYS A 54 0.34 3.09 9.34
CA CYS A 54 0.92 2.51 10.55
C CYS A 54 0.02 2.72 11.76
N GLU A 55 0.26 1.94 12.84
CA GLU A 55 -0.24 2.20 14.18
C GLU A 55 0.84 2.91 14.98
N GLY A 56 0.56 4.09 15.51
CA GLY A 56 1.45 4.79 16.44
C GLY A 56 1.49 4.13 17.83
N ASN A 57 2.51 4.47 18.65
CA ASN A 57 2.61 3.96 20.02
C ASN A 57 1.44 4.39 20.92
N ASP A 58 0.69 5.41 20.53
CA ASP A 58 -0.54 5.90 21.17
C ASP A 58 -1.80 5.08 20.79
N GLY A 59 -1.68 4.04 19.95
CA GLY A 59 -2.78 3.19 19.50
C GLY A 59 -3.64 3.80 18.40
N LYS A 60 -3.27 4.97 17.87
CA LYS A 60 -3.95 5.57 16.74
C LYS A 60 -3.35 5.12 15.41
N ILE A 61 -4.14 5.26 14.35
CA ILE A 61 -3.75 4.85 13.01
C ILE A 61 -3.37 6.08 12.19
N TYR A 62 -2.23 6.04 11.55
CA TYR A 62 -1.69 7.14 10.75
C TYR A 62 -1.65 6.77 9.28
N VAL A 63 -2.31 7.60 8.46
CA VAL A 63 -2.51 7.38 7.03
C VAL A 63 -1.89 8.53 6.25
N GLY A 64 -0.93 8.24 5.38
CA GLY A 64 -0.42 9.22 4.43
C GLY A 64 -1.33 9.34 3.22
N THR A 65 -1.54 10.56 2.76
CA THR A 65 -2.45 10.85 1.65
C THR A 65 -1.72 11.14 0.34
N ALA A 66 -2.48 11.13 -0.75
CA ALA A 66 -2.02 11.63 -2.04
C ALA A 66 -3.06 12.56 -2.65
N ALA A 67 -2.61 13.75 -3.03
CA ALA A 67 -3.39 14.71 -3.77
C ALA A 67 -2.57 15.20 -4.97
N TYR A 68 -2.75 14.56 -6.11
CA TYR A 68 -1.95 14.83 -7.30
C TYR A 68 -1.99 16.30 -7.74
N GLY A 69 -0.81 16.85 -7.97
CA GLY A 69 -0.63 18.26 -8.29
C GLY A 69 -0.88 19.20 -7.10
N ARG A 70 -0.97 18.71 -5.87
CA ARG A 70 -1.20 19.48 -4.66
C ARG A 70 -0.35 18.95 -3.50
N ASN A 71 -0.62 19.43 -2.30
CA ASN A 71 0.01 19.01 -1.05
C ASN A 71 -0.44 17.62 -0.58
N SER A 72 0.39 16.95 0.19
CA SER A 72 0.07 15.71 0.90
C SER A 72 0.07 15.90 2.41
N PHE A 73 -0.61 14.99 3.11
CA PHE A 73 -0.85 15.10 4.54
C PHE A 73 -0.65 13.76 5.25
N LEU A 74 -0.29 13.81 6.53
CA LEU A 74 -0.45 12.67 7.44
C LEU A 74 -1.75 12.88 8.23
N VAL A 75 -2.66 11.91 8.12
CA VAL A 75 -3.95 11.91 8.80
C VAL A 75 -3.91 10.91 9.94
N GLU A 76 -4.27 11.35 11.15
CA GLU A 76 -4.48 10.51 12.32
C GLU A 76 -5.94 10.05 12.35
N PHE A 77 -6.20 8.77 12.50
CA PHE A 77 -7.49 8.17 12.82
C PHE A 77 -7.47 7.66 14.25
N ASP A 78 -8.39 8.12 15.08
CA ASP A 78 -8.60 7.63 16.44
C ASP A 78 -9.64 6.51 16.44
N PRO A 79 -9.25 5.24 16.71
CA PRO A 79 -10.17 4.11 16.70
C PRO A 79 -11.29 4.19 17.75
N ALA A 80 -11.07 4.91 18.86
CA ALA A 80 -12.04 5.02 19.95
C ALA A 80 -13.18 5.98 19.61
N THR A 81 -12.86 7.08 18.93
CA THR A 81 -13.84 8.12 18.55
C THR A 81 -14.24 8.04 17.10
N GLU A 82 -13.56 7.23 16.29
CA GLU A 82 -13.71 7.11 14.84
C GLU A 82 -13.54 8.44 14.09
N ARG A 83 -12.77 9.38 14.66
CA ARG A 83 -12.50 10.68 14.08
C ARG A 83 -11.14 10.73 13.43
N MET A 84 -11.05 11.56 12.39
CA MET A 84 -9.81 11.85 11.69
C MET A 84 -9.39 13.30 11.89
N LYS A 85 -8.08 13.57 11.95
CA LYS A 85 -7.50 14.90 11.92
C LYS A 85 -6.20 14.93 11.16
N ILE A 86 -5.88 16.05 10.53
CA ILE A 86 -4.58 16.29 9.89
C ILE A 86 -3.56 16.58 11.00
N VAL A 87 -2.44 15.84 10.99
CA VAL A 87 -1.35 16.01 11.98
C VAL A 87 -0.05 16.50 11.36
N LEU A 88 0.13 16.33 10.02
CA LEU A 88 1.26 16.86 9.30
C LEU A 88 0.78 17.39 7.94
N ASP A 89 1.20 18.60 7.61
CA ASP A 89 1.06 19.27 6.33
C ASP A 89 2.45 19.33 5.68
N THR A 90 2.62 18.60 4.58
CA THR A 90 3.94 18.44 3.95
C THR A 90 4.49 19.76 3.44
N HIS A 91 3.70 20.53 2.66
CA HIS A 91 4.15 21.82 2.12
C HIS A 91 4.54 22.81 3.20
N LYS A 92 3.71 22.94 4.24
CA LYS A 92 4.00 23.80 5.38
C LYS A 92 5.31 23.41 6.07
N LEU A 93 5.54 22.11 6.27
CA LEU A 93 6.72 21.62 6.98
C LEU A 93 8.01 21.83 6.17
N VAL A 94 7.95 21.68 4.84
CA VAL A 94 9.14 21.83 3.98
C VAL A 94 9.33 23.25 3.44
N GLY A 95 8.45 24.19 3.82
CA GLY A 95 8.54 25.59 3.41
C GLY A 95 8.13 25.85 1.97
N LEU A 96 7.34 24.98 1.35
CA LEU A 96 6.73 25.24 0.05
C LEU A 96 5.44 26.06 0.23
N PRO A 97 5.14 27.01 -0.70
CA PRO A 97 3.85 27.69 -0.69
C PRO A 97 2.69 26.70 -0.73
N LEU A 98 1.61 27.01 -0.01
CA LEU A 98 0.39 26.18 -0.05
C LEU A 98 -0.21 26.12 -1.47
N GLU A 99 0.02 27.18 -2.24
CA GLU A 99 -0.41 27.33 -3.63
C GLU A 99 0.51 26.58 -4.63
N ALA A 100 1.61 25.99 -4.16
CA ALA A 100 2.45 25.17 -5.03
C ALA A 100 1.62 24.02 -5.59
N THR A 101 1.47 24.00 -6.91
CA THR A 101 0.63 23.05 -7.64
C THR A 101 1.39 22.43 -8.79
N GLY A 102 0.78 21.41 -9.41
CA GLY A 102 1.35 20.72 -10.54
C GLY A 102 2.34 19.64 -10.15
N TYR A 103 3.10 19.17 -11.12
CA TYR A 103 4.00 18.03 -10.95
C TYR A 103 5.09 18.22 -9.89
N ALA A 104 5.54 19.46 -9.69
CA ALA A 104 6.58 19.79 -8.71
C ALA A 104 6.11 19.76 -7.23
N ALA A 105 4.81 19.62 -6.99
CA ALA A 105 4.27 19.57 -5.63
C ALA A 105 4.65 18.26 -4.90
N GLN A 106 4.72 18.33 -3.56
CA GLN A 106 4.89 17.13 -2.71
C GLN A 106 3.54 16.41 -2.57
N SER A 107 3.14 15.73 -3.63
CA SER A 107 1.75 15.25 -3.81
C SER A 107 1.41 13.99 -3.03
N LYS A 108 2.41 13.28 -2.50
CA LYS A 108 2.20 12.01 -1.80
C LYS A 108 3.10 11.91 -0.57
N LEU A 109 2.58 11.32 0.51
CA LEU A 109 3.39 10.58 1.47
C LEU A 109 3.39 9.12 1.00
N HIS A 110 4.52 8.66 0.44
CA HIS A 110 4.56 7.45 -0.39
C HIS A 110 5.24 6.25 0.26
N THR A 111 5.85 6.44 1.38
CA THR A 111 6.57 5.39 2.10
C THR A 111 5.62 4.52 2.93
N ARG A 112 6.03 3.30 3.22
CA ARG A 112 5.51 2.60 4.39
C ARG A 112 5.91 3.39 5.62
N ASN A 113 4.92 3.87 6.40
CA ASN A 113 5.22 4.64 7.60
C ASN A 113 5.95 3.74 8.59
N PHE A 114 7.13 4.17 9.02
CA PHE A 114 7.92 3.45 10.00
C PHE A 114 7.75 4.11 11.38
N VAL A 115 7.42 3.29 12.39
CA VAL A 115 7.34 3.75 13.77
C VAL A 115 8.60 3.32 14.50
N GLY A 116 9.40 4.29 14.92
CA GLY A 116 10.61 4.04 15.68
C GLY A 116 10.32 3.63 17.13
N PRO A 117 11.28 3.04 17.84
CA PRO A 117 11.16 2.73 19.28
C PRO A 117 10.78 3.93 20.15
N SER A 118 11.18 5.13 19.77
CA SER A 118 10.78 6.39 20.44
C SER A 118 9.28 6.73 20.28
N GLY A 119 8.58 6.09 19.35
CA GLY A 119 7.23 6.43 18.93
C GLY A 119 7.16 7.44 17.79
N LYS A 120 8.29 8.00 17.34
CA LYS A 120 8.31 8.85 16.14
C LYS A 120 7.92 8.07 14.90
N ILE A 121 7.13 8.71 14.06
CA ILE A 121 6.69 8.18 12.77
C ILE A 121 7.56 8.81 11.69
N TYR A 122 8.21 7.98 10.88
CA TYR A 122 9.04 8.38 9.75
C TYR A 122 8.28 8.17 8.46
N VAL A 123 8.24 9.21 7.61
CA VAL A 123 7.54 9.19 6.33
C VAL A 123 8.37 9.89 5.26
N GLY A 124 8.10 9.59 4.00
CA GLY A 124 8.76 10.24 2.87
C GLY A 124 7.76 10.77 1.86
N SER A 125 8.10 11.91 1.26
CA SER A 125 7.26 12.55 0.27
C SER A 125 7.71 12.27 -1.16
N LYS A 126 6.78 12.39 -2.11
CA LYS A 126 7.01 12.19 -3.54
C LYS A 126 6.09 13.09 -4.36
N GLN A 127 6.49 13.37 -5.61
CA GLN A 127 5.62 13.98 -6.62
C GLN A 127 4.44 13.08 -7.02
N GLY A 128 3.45 13.69 -7.66
CA GLY A 128 2.38 12.96 -8.34
C GLY A 128 2.76 12.56 -9.76
N TYR A 129 1.76 12.60 -10.64
CA TYR A 129 1.94 12.49 -12.09
C TYR A 129 1.66 13.83 -12.75
N PRO A 130 2.32 14.15 -13.87
CA PRO A 130 1.98 15.34 -14.64
C PRO A 130 0.50 15.32 -15.06
N SER A 131 -0.20 16.43 -14.84
CA SER A 131 -1.59 16.60 -15.27
C SER A 131 -1.72 16.54 -16.80
N SER A 132 -2.94 16.30 -17.28
CA SER A 132 -3.21 16.32 -18.71
C SER A 132 -2.90 17.69 -19.34
N ALA A 133 -3.11 18.78 -18.61
CA ALA A 133 -2.79 20.14 -19.07
C ALA A 133 -1.27 20.37 -19.19
N GLU A 134 -0.48 19.93 -18.20
CA GLU A 134 0.98 19.99 -18.24
C GLU A 134 1.55 19.15 -19.39
N LYS A 135 1.06 17.92 -19.57
CA LYS A 135 1.45 17.06 -20.71
C LYS A 135 1.11 17.71 -22.06
N LYS A 136 -0.09 18.26 -22.19
CA LYS A 136 -0.54 18.93 -23.44
C LYS A 136 0.24 20.19 -23.75
N SER A 137 0.60 20.97 -22.74
CA SER A 137 1.38 22.21 -22.92
C SER A 137 2.87 21.94 -23.13
N GLY A 138 3.37 20.76 -22.79
CA GLY A 138 4.79 20.44 -22.72
C GLY A 138 5.55 21.19 -21.62
N LYS A 139 4.86 21.93 -20.75
CA LYS A 139 5.44 22.69 -19.64
C LYS A 139 5.18 21.93 -18.35
N ILE A 140 6.02 20.92 -18.07
CA ILE A 140 5.99 20.16 -16.82
C ILE A 140 6.97 20.82 -15.86
N PRO A 141 6.52 21.31 -14.66
CA PRO A 141 7.41 21.87 -13.66
C PRO A 141 8.45 20.84 -13.20
N THR A 142 9.66 21.29 -12.96
CA THR A 142 10.75 20.43 -12.51
C THR A 142 10.56 20.06 -11.04
N TYR A 143 10.53 18.77 -10.73
CA TYR A 143 10.50 18.27 -9.36
C TYR A 143 11.89 18.34 -8.71
N ARG A 144 11.97 18.93 -7.52
CA ARG A 144 13.26 19.16 -6.83
C ARG A 144 13.75 17.97 -6.00
N GLY A 145 12.87 17.04 -5.66
CA GLY A 145 13.11 15.88 -4.83
C GLY A 145 12.10 15.75 -3.68
N GLY A 146 11.99 14.54 -3.15
CA GLY A 146 11.20 14.21 -1.97
C GLY A 146 11.96 14.45 -0.68
N TYR A 147 11.21 14.61 0.39
CA TYR A 147 11.73 14.87 1.73
C TYR A 147 11.51 13.67 2.63
N VAL A 148 12.44 13.45 3.54
CA VAL A 148 12.24 12.59 4.72
C VAL A 148 11.70 13.45 5.85
N LEU A 149 10.58 13.04 6.40
CA LEU A 149 9.85 13.78 7.43
C LEU A 149 9.62 12.88 8.64
N THR A 150 9.52 13.51 9.83
CA THR A 150 9.08 12.81 11.04
C THR A 150 7.90 13.51 11.68
N TYR A 151 7.09 12.73 12.37
CA TYR A 151 6.03 13.23 13.26
C TYR A 151 6.12 12.50 14.60
N ASP A 152 6.09 13.24 15.69
CA ASP A 152 6.07 12.70 17.04
C ASP A 152 4.66 12.84 17.64
N PRO A 153 3.90 11.75 17.76
CA PRO A 153 2.55 11.80 18.33
C PRO A 153 2.49 12.29 19.77
N ALA A 154 3.54 12.07 20.56
CA ALA A 154 3.58 12.44 21.97
C ALA A 154 3.68 13.98 22.16
N THR A 155 4.36 14.67 21.25
CA THR A 155 4.59 16.12 21.32
C THR A 155 3.83 16.91 20.26
N GLY A 156 3.29 16.24 19.24
CA GLY A 156 2.68 16.87 18.07
C GLY A 156 3.68 17.57 17.14
N LYS A 157 4.98 17.36 17.33
CA LYS A 157 6.03 18.00 16.52
C LYS A 157 6.34 17.21 15.27
N ALA A 158 6.54 17.92 14.17
CA ALA A 158 7.05 17.39 12.92
C ALA A 158 8.41 18.01 12.57
N GLU A 159 9.30 17.24 11.97
CA GLU A 159 10.64 17.67 11.56
C GLU A 159 10.90 17.30 10.11
N ASN A 160 11.63 18.15 9.40
CA ASN A 160 12.12 17.93 8.05
C ASN A 160 13.59 17.52 8.12
N LEU A 161 13.91 16.30 7.69
CA LEU A 161 15.25 15.73 7.68
C LEU A 161 15.98 15.90 6.32
N GLY A 162 15.41 16.70 5.43
CA GLY A 162 15.97 17.05 4.13
C GLY A 162 15.63 16.09 2.99
N MET A 163 16.22 16.35 1.83
CA MET A 163 16.09 15.56 0.61
C MET A 163 17.26 14.58 0.50
N PRO A 164 17.00 13.28 0.35
CA PRO A 164 18.07 12.28 0.16
C PRO A 164 18.84 12.49 -1.14
N MET A 165 18.13 12.86 -2.20
CA MET A 165 18.72 13.07 -3.53
C MET A 165 17.96 14.16 -4.28
N ALA A 166 18.45 15.39 -4.14
CA ALA A 166 17.86 16.55 -4.78
C ALA A 166 18.18 16.62 -6.28
N LEU A 167 17.46 17.46 -7.01
CA LEU A 167 17.81 17.81 -8.38
C LEU A 167 19.25 18.34 -8.45
N ASN A 168 19.99 17.91 -9.46
CA ASN A 168 21.40 18.18 -9.67
C ASN A 168 22.36 17.56 -8.62
N ASP A 169 21.89 16.60 -7.86
CA ASP A 169 22.78 15.81 -7.01
C ASP A 169 23.79 15.05 -7.90
N PRO A 170 25.10 15.14 -7.61
CA PRO A 170 26.12 14.52 -8.46
C PRO A 170 26.05 12.98 -8.48
N ARG A 171 25.30 12.36 -7.56
CA ARG A 171 25.09 10.91 -7.50
C ARG A 171 23.98 10.44 -8.46
N GLN A 172 23.15 11.36 -8.98
CA GLN A 172 22.14 11.01 -9.97
C GLN A 172 22.78 10.61 -11.31
N PRO A 173 22.07 9.80 -12.12
CA PRO A 173 22.48 9.51 -13.48
C PRO A 173 22.71 10.79 -14.29
N ALA A 174 23.71 10.76 -15.18
CA ALA A 174 24.02 11.89 -16.04
C ALA A 174 22.77 12.28 -16.86
N GLY A 175 22.41 13.58 -16.79
CA GLY A 175 21.25 14.12 -17.49
C GLY A 175 19.91 13.94 -16.77
N ALA A 176 19.89 13.53 -15.50
CA ALA A 176 18.69 13.54 -14.67
C ALA A 176 18.04 14.93 -14.69
N LYS A 177 16.72 14.97 -14.97
CA LYS A 177 15.97 16.21 -15.13
C LYS A 177 15.19 16.62 -13.90
N GLU A 178 15.16 15.75 -12.89
CA GLU A 178 14.41 15.93 -11.65
C GLU A 178 15.11 15.25 -10.46
N GLY A 179 14.72 15.64 -9.24
CA GLY A 179 15.17 14.99 -8.02
C GLY A 179 14.38 13.70 -7.76
N GLU A 180 14.92 12.86 -6.90
CA GLU A 180 14.29 11.59 -6.51
C GLU A 180 13.20 11.81 -5.46
N GLY A 181 12.04 11.16 -5.62
CA GLY A 181 11.08 10.99 -4.54
C GLY A 181 11.59 10.02 -3.47
N VAL A 182 10.82 9.82 -2.40
CA VAL A 182 11.13 8.86 -1.34
C VAL A 182 10.07 7.76 -1.35
N ILE A 183 10.50 6.48 -1.35
CA ILE A 183 9.60 5.33 -1.35
C ILE A 183 9.70 4.48 -0.08
N ASP A 184 10.81 4.54 0.64
CA ASP A 184 10.97 3.85 1.92
C ASP A 184 11.80 4.67 2.90
N VAL A 185 11.44 4.61 4.18
CA VAL A 185 12.21 5.20 5.28
C VAL A 185 12.11 4.25 6.48
N VAL A 186 13.27 3.86 7.01
CA VAL A 186 13.35 3.12 8.28
C VAL A 186 14.48 3.69 9.14
N ALA A 187 14.32 3.67 10.46
CA ALA A 187 15.28 4.24 11.40
C ALA A 187 15.81 3.19 12.38
N ASN A 188 17.14 3.14 12.49
CA ASN A 188 17.82 2.55 13.63
C ASN A 188 18.14 3.66 14.64
N GLU A 189 17.16 4.01 15.46
CA GLU A 189 17.26 5.15 16.40
C GLU A 189 18.40 4.95 17.43
N ALA A 190 18.63 3.71 17.87
CA ALA A 190 19.71 3.40 18.82
C ALA A 190 21.10 3.75 18.28
N ARG A 191 21.27 3.73 16.95
CA ARG A 191 22.49 4.09 16.28
C ARG A 191 22.45 5.47 15.61
N GLY A 192 21.30 6.16 15.66
CA GLY A 192 21.11 7.43 14.98
C GLY A 192 21.18 7.33 13.45
N LEU A 193 20.77 6.21 12.87
CA LEU A 193 20.86 5.94 11.44
C LEU A 193 19.47 5.89 10.81
N ILE A 194 19.29 6.57 9.68
CA ILE A 194 18.07 6.54 8.89
C ILE A 194 18.40 6.04 7.49
N TYR A 195 17.74 4.93 7.10
CA TYR A 195 17.86 4.34 5.77
C TYR A 195 16.67 4.80 4.92
N VAL A 196 16.97 5.17 3.68
CA VAL A 196 16.00 5.71 2.76
C VAL A 196 16.16 5.04 1.39
N VAL A 197 15.06 4.65 0.78
CA VAL A 197 15.06 4.25 -0.64
C VAL A 197 14.45 5.39 -1.44
N THR A 198 15.16 5.86 -2.46
CA THR A 198 14.66 6.89 -3.38
C THR A 198 13.71 6.28 -4.41
N CYS A 199 12.95 7.10 -5.11
CA CYS A 199 12.01 6.66 -6.13
C CYS A 199 12.30 7.40 -7.43
N GLU A 200 12.42 6.66 -8.45
CA GLU A 200 12.77 6.67 -9.86
C GLU A 200 14.00 5.78 -10.13
N HIS A 201 15.11 5.90 -9.38
CA HIS A 201 16.31 5.07 -9.59
C HIS A 201 16.64 4.15 -8.40
N GLN A 202 15.87 4.20 -7.31
CA GLN A 202 15.92 3.31 -6.14
C GLN A 202 17.30 3.22 -5.47
N HIS A 203 17.96 4.37 -5.31
CA HIS A 203 19.19 4.48 -4.54
C HIS A 203 18.94 4.16 -3.06
N TRP A 204 19.86 3.44 -2.43
CA TRP A 204 19.81 3.14 -1.01
C TRP A 204 20.65 4.15 -0.23
N MET A 205 19.99 5.09 0.42
CA MET A 205 20.59 6.23 1.07
C MET A 205 20.66 6.05 2.59
N LEU A 206 21.67 6.60 3.23
CA LEU A 206 21.88 6.59 4.68
C LEU A 206 22.13 8.00 5.21
N LEU A 207 21.38 8.41 6.23
CA LEU A 207 21.63 9.60 7.04
C LEU A 207 22.11 9.18 8.44
N ASP A 208 23.26 9.70 8.87
CA ASP A 208 23.69 9.66 10.28
C ASP A 208 23.20 10.93 10.99
N THR A 209 22.16 10.80 11.82
CA THR A 209 21.56 11.94 12.53
C THR A 209 22.46 12.57 13.58
N ARG A 210 23.58 11.92 13.92
CA ARG A 210 24.61 12.48 14.80
C ARG A 210 25.58 13.39 14.06
N LYS A 211 25.56 13.35 12.71
CA LYS A 211 26.40 14.13 11.80
C LYS A 211 25.56 14.64 10.61
N PRO A 212 24.45 15.35 10.89
CA PRO A 212 23.47 15.73 9.86
C PRO A 212 24.06 16.67 8.81
N GLU A 213 25.14 17.38 9.14
CA GLU A 213 25.87 18.28 8.23
C GLU A 213 26.53 17.53 7.05
N LYS A 214 26.76 16.22 7.19
CA LYS A 214 27.29 15.38 6.10
C LYS A 214 26.23 15.00 5.07
N GLY A 215 24.95 15.22 5.39
CA GLY A 215 23.83 14.84 4.54
C GLY A 215 23.71 13.33 4.34
N TYR A 216 22.95 12.97 3.32
CA TYR A 216 22.73 11.57 2.93
C TYR A 216 23.91 11.03 2.12
N ARG A 217 24.33 9.80 2.39
CA ARG A 217 25.28 9.06 1.55
C ARG A 217 24.60 7.88 0.86
N ASP A 218 25.05 7.54 -0.34
CA ASP A 218 24.63 6.37 -1.08
C ASP A 218 25.37 5.13 -0.55
N LEU A 219 24.64 4.05 -0.33
CA LEU A 219 25.21 2.77 0.09
C LEU A 219 25.66 1.90 -1.10
N GLY A 220 25.31 2.27 -2.33
CA GLY A 220 25.74 1.67 -3.58
C GLY A 220 24.73 0.73 -4.26
N PRO A 221 24.14 -0.29 -3.59
CA PRO A 221 23.18 -1.15 -4.26
C PRO A 221 21.90 -0.42 -4.69
N ILE A 222 21.48 -0.69 -5.92
CA ILE A 222 20.15 -0.27 -6.43
C ILE A 222 19.12 -1.31 -5.99
N LEU A 223 18.05 -0.83 -5.38
CA LEU A 223 17.04 -1.68 -4.77
C LEU A 223 15.83 -1.90 -5.68
N ARG A 224 14.88 -2.73 -5.25
CA ARG A 224 13.56 -2.83 -5.86
C ARG A 224 12.71 -1.61 -5.52
N ASP A 225 11.85 -1.22 -6.47
CA ASP A 225 10.94 -0.07 -6.36
C ASP A 225 9.78 -0.39 -5.42
N GLN A 226 10.07 -0.47 -4.12
CA GLN A 226 9.09 -0.71 -3.04
C GLN A 226 9.65 -0.25 -1.69
N PRO A 227 8.81 -0.07 -0.65
CA PRO A 227 9.27 -0.07 0.74
C PRO A 227 9.94 -1.39 1.06
N ASN A 228 11.26 -1.37 1.27
CA ASN A 228 12.07 -2.55 1.07
C ASN A 228 13.08 -2.79 2.20
N THR A 229 13.43 -1.79 3.01
CA THR A 229 14.45 -1.94 4.05
C THR A 229 13.87 -2.54 5.32
N LEU A 230 14.54 -3.56 5.87
CA LEU A 230 14.29 -4.14 7.19
C LEU A 230 15.51 -3.89 8.09
N ILE A 231 15.27 -3.75 9.40
CA ILE A 231 16.34 -3.66 10.41
C ILE A 231 16.22 -4.86 11.34
N ASP A 232 17.26 -5.68 11.42
CA ASP A 232 17.32 -6.86 12.27
C ASP A 232 17.65 -6.51 13.73
N GLN A 233 17.64 -7.53 14.61
CA GLN A 233 17.97 -7.35 16.03
C GLN A 233 19.42 -6.93 16.29
N ALA A 234 20.35 -7.20 15.36
CA ALA A 234 21.72 -6.72 15.43
C ALA A 234 21.87 -5.27 14.96
N GLY A 235 20.80 -4.70 14.44
CA GLY A 235 20.75 -3.35 13.88
C GLY A 235 21.32 -3.26 12.47
N ARG A 236 21.48 -4.39 11.76
CA ARG A 236 21.84 -4.41 10.35
C ARG A 236 20.61 -4.03 9.52
N ALA A 237 20.83 -3.26 8.46
CA ALA A 237 19.80 -2.96 7.50
C ALA A 237 19.90 -3.92 6.31
N THR A 238 18.78 -4.51 5.93
CA THR A 238 18.70 -5.51 4.86
C THR A 238 17.62 -5.10 3.86
N ALA A 239 17.92 -5.22 2.56
CA ALA A 239 17.00 -4.85 1.48
C ALA A 239 17.15 -5.78 0.27
N ILE A 240 16.10 -5.87 -0.56
CA ILE A 240 16.12 -6.66 -1.80
C ILE A 240 16.57 -5.78 -2.95
N THR A 241 17.64 -6.19 -3.66
CA THR A 241 18.17 -5.48 -4.82
C THR A 241 17.27 -5.61 -6.04
N LYS A 242 17.49 -4.79 -7.06
CA LYS A 242 16.79 -4.90 -8.36
C LYS A 242 16.87 -6.29 -8.99
N ASP A 243 17.93 -7.04 -8.70
CA ASP A 243 18.20 -8.37 -9.24
C ASP A 243 17.73 -9.50 -8.31
N TYR A 244 16.95 -9.17 -7.27
CA TYR A 244 16.44 -10.09 -6.24
C TYR A 244 17.52 -10.74 -5.39
N GLU A 245 18.62 -10.03 -5.17
CA GLU A 245 19.64 -10.39 -4.19
C GLU A 245 19.34 -9.66 -2.87
N ILE A 246 20.05 -10.02 -1.82
CA ILE A 246 19.94 -9.39 -0.50
C ILE A 246 21.14 -8.47 -0.29
N ALA A 247 20.88 -7.17 -0.26
CA ALA A 247 21.85 -6.18 0.20
C ALA A 247 21.77 -6.06 1.73
N CYS A 248 22.90 -6.07 2.42
CA CYS A 248 23.00 -5.92 3.87
C CYS A 248 24.05 -4.87 4.21
N HIS A 249 23.65 -3.81 4.95
CA HIS A 249 24.56 -2.86 5.56
C HIS A 249 24.74 -3.21 7.04
N ASP A 250 25.97 -3.51 7.44
CA ASP A 250 26.35 -3.68 8.84
C ASP A 250 26.91 -2.37 9.42
N PRO A 251 26.18 -1.68 10.29
CA PRO A 251 26.61 -0.41 10.84
C PRO A 251 27.75 -0.53 11.86
N ALA A 252 28.12 -1.74 12.31
CA ALA A 252 29.27 -1.93 13.18
C ALA A 252 30.60 -1.89 12.41
N THR A 253 30.59 -2.36 11.17
CA THR A 253 31.75 -2.40 10.28
C THR A 253 31.68 -1.36 9.17
N ASP A 254 30.52 -0.73 9.01
CA ASP A 254 30.17 0.19 7.91
C ASP A 254 30.37 -0.44 6.51
N LYS A 255 30.12 -1.75 6.41
CA LYS A 255 30.23 -2.51 5.16
C LYS A 255 28.89 -2.84 4.58
N VAL A 256 28.82 -2.84 3.25
CA VAL A 256 27.68 -3.35 2.49
C VAL A 256 28.11 -4.63 1.80
N THR A 257 27.29 -5.68 1.92
CA THR A 257 27.37 -6.91 1.13
C THR A 257 26.16 -7.05 0.25
N VAL A 258 26.30 -7.83 -0.83
CA VAL A 258 25.19 -8.24 -1.70
C VAL A 258 25.31 -9.74 -1.88
N ASP A 259 24.30 -10.47 -1.44
CA ASP A 259 24.33 -11.92 -1.34
C ASP A 259 23.17 -12.54 -2.13
N ALA A 260 23.39 -13.67 -2.78
CA ALA A 260 22.34 -14.36 -3.53
C ALA A 260 21.16 -14.77 -2.61
N LEU A 261 19.93 -14.54 -3.06
CA LEU A 261 18.72 -15.09 -2.44
C LEU A 261 18.34 -16.38 -3.16
N LEU A 262 18.36 -17.50 -2.45
CA LEU A 262 18.16 -18.84 -3.00
C LEU A 262 16.88 -19.50 -2.49
N VAL A 263 16.17 -20.18 -3.37
CA VAL A 263 15.03 -21.05 -3.07
C VAL A 263 15.35 -22.43 -3.63
N ASP A 264 15.49 -23.43 -2.78
CA ASP A 264 15.82 -24.80 -3.17
C ASP A 264 17.07 -24.87 -4.11
N GLY A 265 18.08 -24.05 -3.82
CA GLY A 265 19.35 -23.98 -4.55
C GLY A 265 19.31 -23.19 -5.88
N LYS A 266 18.14 -22.66 -6.28
CA LYS A 266 17.99 -21.76 -7.43
C LYS A 266 17.94 -20.32 -6.96
N THR A 267 18.37 -19.39 -7.80
CA THR A 267 18.20 -17.95 -7.48
C THR A 267 16.72 -17.59 -7.41
N PHE A 268 16.40 -16.64 -6.55
CA PHE A 268 15.01 -16.19 -6.39
C PHE A 268 14.45 -15.68 -7.73
N ALA A 269 15.26 -15.00 -8.54
CA ALA A 269 14.89 -14.54 -9.88
C ALA A 269 14.48 -15.69 -10.81
N GLU A 270 15.18 -16.83 -10.78
CA GLU A 270 14.82 -18.02 -11.57
C GLU A 270 13.49 -18.62 -11.12
N VAL A 271 13.20 -18.59 -9.80
CA VAL A 271 11.98 -19.18 -9.23
C VAL A 271 10.74 -18.33 -9.52
N VAL A 272 10.85 -17.00 -9.46
CA VAL A 272 9.71 -16.09 -9.66
C VAL A 272 9.55 -15.62 -11.10
N GLY A 273 10.59 -15.72 -11.90
CA GLY A 273 10.59 -15.39 -13.32
C GLY A 273 10.66 -13.89 -13.61
N SER A 274 10.82 -13.56 -14.89
CA SER A 274 11.05 -12.19 -15.37
C SER A 274 9.86 -11.22 -15.21
N LYS A 275 8.65 -11.77 -15.01
CA LYS A 275 7.42 -10.97 -14.80
C LYS A 275 7.17 -10.62 -13.33
N ALA A 276 7.95 -11.17 -12.42
CA ALA A 276 7.82 -10.85 -11.00
C ALA A 276 8.21 -9.40 -10.76
N VAL A 277 7.38 -8.69 -10.02
CA VAL A 277 7.56 -7.28 -9.71
C VAL A 277 7.23 -7.03 -8.23
N HIS A 278 7.84 -5.99 -7.67
CA HIS A 278 7.50 -5.38 -6.39
C HIS A 278 7.36 -6.38 -5.23
N PRO A 279 8.47 -6.68 -4.54
CA PRO A 279 8.43 -7.45 -3.29
C PRO A 279 7.82 -6.59 -2.16
N ASP A 280 7.02 -7.19 -1.31
CA ASP A 280 6.61 -6.60 -0.03
C ASP A 280 6.89 -7.63 1.06
N TRP A 281 7.66 -7.24 2.07
CA TRP A 281 8.10 -8.14 3.12
C TRP A 281 8.10 -7.50 4.50
N ARG A 282 8.00 -8.35 5.51
CA ARG A 282 8.00 -7.95 6.92
C ARG A 282 8.88 -8.89 7.72
N LEU A 283 9.67 -8.31 8.61
CA LEU A 283 10.50 -9.05 9.57
C LEU A 283 9.63 -9.53 10.74
N ALA A 284 9.73 -10.80 11.07
CA ALA A 284 9.09 -11.38 12.25
C ALA A 284 9.74 -10.89 13.53
N ALA A 285 9.06 -11.07 14.67
CA ALA A 285 9.54 -10.66 15.99
C ALA A 285 10.82 -11.39 16.43
N ASP A 286 11.15 -12.52 15.79
CA ASP A 286 12.42 -13.22 16.00
C ASP A 286 13.63 -12.45 15.44
N GLY A 287 13.39 -11.41 14.65
CA GLY A 287 14.41 -10.59 14.01
C GLY A 287 15.28 -11.33 12.97
N ARG A 288 14.83 -12.50 12.50
CA ARG A 288 15.58 -13.41 11.63
C ARG A 288 14.78 -13.89 10.44
N THR A 289 13.50 -14.12 10.62
CA THR A 289 12.59 -14.59 9.56
C THR A 289 11.87 -13.41 8.94
N ALA A 290 11.97 -13.23 7.62
CA ALA A 290 11.13 -12.29 6.90
C ALA A 290 10.09 -13.03 6.04
N TYR A 291 8.83 -12.59 6.11
CA TYR A 291 7.78 -13.10 5.23
C TYR A 291 7.64 -12.18 4.04
N LEU A 292 7.68 -12.77 2.85
CA LEU A 292 7.75 -12.07 1.57
C LEU A 292 6.59 -12.49 0.66
N GLN A 293 5.99 -11.52 0.01
CA GLN A 293 5.08 -11.69 -1.14
C GLN A 293 5.55 -10.83 -2.31
N LEU A 294 5.08 -11.18 -3.51
CA LEU A 294 5.25 -10.35 -4.70
C LEU A 294 3.90 -9.84 -5.18
N LEU A 295 3.90 -8.69 -5.84
CA LEU A 295 2.68 -8.04 -6.32
C LEU A 295 1.83 -8.97 -7.18
N ASN A 296 2.43 -9.68 -8.12
CA ASN A 296 1.78 -10.49 -9.15
C ASN A 296 2.01 -11.99 -9.00
N ASP A 297 2.29 -12.47 -7.78
CA ASP A 297 2.51 -13.90 -7.48
C ASP A 297 1.55 -14.34 -6.36
N LEU A 298 0.99 -15.53 -6.46
CA LEU A 298 0.11 -16.08 -5.42
C LEU A 298 0.88 -16.64 -4.23
N ARG A 299 2.15 -16.99 -4.43
CA ARG A 299 2.98 -17.63 -3.40
C ARG A 299 3.37 -16.65 -2.29
N MET A 300 3.50 -17.18 -1.10
CA MET A 300 4.16 -16.54 0.03
C MET A 300 5.48 -17.25 0.30
N PHE A 301 6.49 -16.51 0.72
CA PHE A 301 7.83 -17.01 1.00
C PHE A 301 8.23 -16.66 2.44
N ALA A 302 9.07 -17.50 3.05
CA ALA A 302 9.82 -17.15 4.24
C ALA A 302 11.30 -17.08 3.90
N VAL A 303 11.93 -15.97 4.23
CA VAL A 303 13.36 -15.68 4.01
C VAL A 303 14.08 -15.79 5.34
N ASP A 304 15.17 -16.54 5.40
CA ASP A 304 16.00 -16.70 6.60
C ASP A 304 17.15 -15.70 6.57
N LEU A 305 17.05 -14.67 7.39
CA LEU A 305 18.07 -13.61 7.57
C LEU A 305 19.03 -13.89 8.73
N SER A 306 19.04 -15.11 9.29
CA SER A 306 19.88 -15.45 10.46
C SER A 306 21.35 -15.63 10.11
N GLY A 307 21.67 -15.86 8.83
CA GLY A 307 23.03 -16.06 8.34
C GLY A 307 23.94 -14.82 8.49
N PRO A 308 25.26 -15.02 8.47
CA PRO A 308 26.19 -13.92 8.44
C PRO A 308 26.16 -13.21 7.07
N ALA A 309 26.44 -11.91 7.05
CA ALA A 309 26.62 -11.16 5.82
C ALA A 309 27.77 -11.74 4.97
N GLY A 310 27.63 -11.71 3.65
CA GLY A 310 28.60 -12.31 2.72
C GLY A 310 28.37 -13.80 2.45
N GLN A 311 27.20 -14.34 2.84
CA GLN A 311 26.80 -15.71 2.55
C GLN A 311 25.41 -15.71 1.90
N PRO A 312 25.11 -16.68 1.00
CA PRO A 312 23.80 -16.79 0.38
C PRO A 312 22.69 -16.85 1.43
N VAL A 313 21.63 -16.08 1.18
CA VAL A 313 20.40 -16.06 1.99
C VAL A 313 19.44 -17.08 1.42
N THR A 314 18.78 -17.85 2.28
CA THR A 314 17.84 -18.87 1.85
C THR A 314 16.38 -18.43 2.04
N ALA A 315 15.53 -18.82 1.10
CA ALA A 315 14.09 -18.67 1.23
C ALA A 315 13.39 -19.99 0.92
N ARG A 316 12.18 -20.17 1.42
CA ARG A 316 11.33 -21.32 1.13
C ARG A 316 9.92 -20.85 0.74
N VAL A 317 9.30 -21.57 -0.17
CA VAL A 317 7.88 -21.37 -0.52
C VAL A 317 7.01 -21.89 0.64
N LEU A 318 6.05 -21.07 1.08
CA LEU A 318 5.08 -21.45 2.13
C LEU A 318 3.78 -22.02 1.55
N GLY A 319 3.52 -21.75 0.27
CA GLY A 319 2.31 -22.14 -0.44
C GLY A 319 1.68 -20.97 -1.17
N GLU A 320 0.61 -21.25 -1.91
CA GLU A 320 -0.24 -20.23 -2.52
C GLU A 320 -1.24 -19.70 -1.50
N ARG A 321 -1.47 -18.39 -1.54
CA ARG A 321 -2.37 -17.70 -0.61
C ARG A 321 -3.83 -18.02 -0.90
N VAL A 322 -4.21 -18.01 -2.18
CA VAL A 322 -5.53 -18.42 -2.69
C VAL A 322 -5.36 -18.99 -4.09
N ALA A 323 -6.38 -19.67 -4.58
CA ALA A 323 -6.48 -19.98 -6.00
C ALA A 323 -7.04 -18.77 -6.77
N GLY A 324 -6.53 -18.49 -7.96
CA GLY A 324 -7.05 -17.41 -8.80
C GLY A 324 -6.08 -16.98 -9.90
N LYS A 325 -6.52 -16.03 -10.72
CA LYS A 325 -5.74 -15.47 -11.82
C LYS A 325 -5.47 -13.99 -11.59
N HIS A 326 -4.45 -13.46 -12.24
CA HIS A 326 -4.04 -12.07 -12.23
C HIS A 326 -3.95 -11.48 -10.81
N PRO A 327 -3.16 -12.12 -9.91
CA PRO A 327 -3.04 -11.64 -8.55
C PRO A 327 -2.45 -10.23 -8.50
N ASP A 328 -2.94 -9.45 -7.51
CA ASP A 328 -2.35 -8.16 -7.16
C ASP A 328 -2.30 -8.04 -5.63
N SER A 329 -1.10 -7.82 -5.09
CA SER A 329 -0.85 -7.73 -3.65
C SER A 329 0.16 -6.63 -3.39
N ARG A 330 -0.31 -5.40 -3.24
CA ARG A 330 0.57 -4.25 -2.98
C ARG A 330 1.04 -4.24 -1.53
N GLY A 331 1.17 -3.12 -0.85
CA GLY A 331 1.62 -3.01 0.54
C GLY A 331 0.75 -3.73 1.58
N SER A 332 0.30 -4.94 1.30
CA SER A 332 -0.79 -5.63 1.98
C SER A 332 -0.35 -6.90 2.74
N ILE A 333 0.86 -6.90 3.31
CA ILE A 333 1.32 -7.94 4.23
C ILE A 333 1.64 -7.33 5.60
N SER A 334 1.24 -8.01 6.69
CA SER A 334 1.52 -7.60 8.05
C SER A 334 1.64 -8.81 8.97
N ILE A 335 2.39 -8.67 10.07
CA ILE A 335 2.58 -9.72 11.08
C ILE A 335 1.91 -9.26 12.38
N ALA A 336 1.03 -10.09 12.92
CA ALA A 336 0.39 -9.85 14.20
C ALA A 336 1.33 -10.13 15.39
N ALA A 337 0.98 -9.63 16.56
CA ALA A 337 1.75 -9.84 17.80
C ALA A 337 1.90 -11.32 18.18
N ASP A 338 0.98 -12.19 17.75
CA ASP A 338 1.02 -13.64 17.93
C ASP A 338 1.88 -14.38 16.87
N GLY A 339 2.52 -13.65 15.97
CA GLY A 339 3.39 -14.17 14.92
C GLY A 339 2.66 -14.62 13.65
N ARG A 340 1.33 -14.60 13.61
CA ARG A 340 0.57 -14.92 12.41
C ARG A 340 0.77 -13.84 11.35
N VAL A 341 0.86 -14.26 10.09
CA VAL A 341 1.08 -13.38 8.95
C VAL A 341 -0.23 -13.20 8.20
N TYR A 342 -0.62 -11.97 7.98
CA TYR A 342 -1.82 -11.62 7.22
C TYR A 342 -1.43 -10.95 5.90
N SER A 343 -2.18 -11.28 4.85
CA SER A 343 -1.98 -10.71 3.51
C SER A 343 -3.32 -10.51 2.82
N VAL A 344 -3.45 -9.45 2.04
CA VAL A 344 -4.56 -9.33 1.09
C VAL A 344 -4.04 -9.61 -0.31
N VAL A 345 -4.78 -10.42 -1.05
CA VAL A 345 -4.56 -10.68 -2.46
C VAL A 345 -5.85 -10.47 -3.23
N ARG A 346 -5.78 -9.67 -4.29
CA ARG A 346 -6.85 -9.50 -5.28
C ARG A 346 -6.66 -10.51 -6.39
N VAL A 347 -7.72 -11.18 -6.80
CA VAL A 347 -7.75 -12.09 -7.96
C VAL A 347 -8.99 -11.80 -8.82
N ASP A 348 -9.01 -12.32 -10.04
CA ASP A 348 -10.20 -12.27 -10.89
C ASP A 348 -11.38 -12.98 -10.22
N ASN A 349 -12.58 -12.45 -10.40
CA ASN A 349 -13.80 -13.11 -9.95
C ASN A 349 -14.29 -14.12 -11.00
N ASP A 350 -13.69 -15.30 -10.98
CA ASP A 350 -14.06 -16.44 -11.84
C ASP A 350 -15.13 -17.35 -11.19
N THR A 351 -15.77 -16.91 -10.09
CA THR A 351 -16.68 -17.74 -9.28
C THR A 351 -18.08 -17.90 -9.89
N GLY A 352 -18.44 -17.10 -10.88
CA GLY A 352 -19.80 -16.99 -11.42
C GLY A 352 -20.75 -16.12 -10.59
N PHE A 353 -20.34 -15.67 -9.41
CA PHE A 353 -21.08 -14.75 -8.56
C PHE A 353 -20.58 -13.30 -8.73
N GLY A 354 -21.12 -12.59 -9.71
CA GLY A 354 -20.73 -11.25 -10.08
C GLY A 354 -19.57 -11.22 -11.09
N LYS A 355 -18.93 -10.05 -11.18
CA LYS A 355 -17.82 -9.77 -12.11
C LYS A 355 -16.74 -8.95 -11.40
N GLY A 356 -15.62 -8.72 -12.09
CA GLY A 356 -14.53 -7.89 -11.61
C GLY A 356 -13.51 -8.69 -10.79
N TYR A 357 -13.17 -8.18 -9.62
CA TYR A 357 -12.14 -8.74 -8.77
C TYR A 357 -12.66 -9.04 -7.37
N LEU A 358 -12.05 -10.02 -6.71
CA LEU A 358 -12.27 -10.33 -5.30
C LEU A 358 -10.98 -10.10 -4.52
N HIS A 359 -11.11 -9.50 -3.35
CA HIS A 359 -10.00 -9.26 -2.42
C HIS A 359 -10.13 -10.23 -1.26
N HIS A 360 -9.23 -11.19 -1.19
CA HIS A 360 -9.18 -12.18 -0.13
C HIS A 360 -8.24 -11.72 0.98
N LEU A 361 -8.69 -11.76 2.23
CA LEU A 361 -7.80 -11.70 3.39
C LEU A 361 -7.35 -13.11 3.72
N VAL A 362 -6.04 -13.31 3.72
CA VAL A 362 -5.41 -14.61 3.96
C VAL A 362 -4.57 -14.54 5.22
N ARG A 363 -4.52 -15.63 5.97
CA ARG A 363 -3.69 -15.79 7.16
C ARG A 363 -2.76 -17.00 6.98
N TYR A 364 -1.47 -16.80 7.21
CA TYR A 364 -0.52 -17.87 7.40
C TYR A 364 -0.22 -18.04 8.91
N ASP A 365 -0.34 -19.24 9.41
CA ASP A 365 0.02 -19.62 10.78
C ASP A 365 1.37 -20.35 10.77
N PRO A 366 2.47 -19.71 11.26
CA PRO A 366 3.79 -20.32 11.23
C PRO A 366 3.92 -21.56 12.11
N ALA A 367 3.16 -21.64 13.22
CA ALA A 367 3.19 -22.78 14.13
C ALA A 367 2.51 -24.00 13.50
N ALA A 368 1.36 -23.81 12.88
CA ALA A 368 0.64 -24.85 12.15
C ALA A 368 1.20 -25.11 10.73
N LYS A 369 2.06 -24.22 10.22
CA LYS A 369 2.53 -24.20 8.82
C LYS A 369 1.37 -24.26 7.82
N ALA A 370 0.29 -23.54 8.10
CA ALA A 370 -0.96 -23.59 7.37
C ALA A 370 -1.38 -22.22 6.85
N MET A 371 -1.87 -22.20 5.61
CA MET A 371 -2.49 -21.06 4.97
C MET A 371 -4.01 -21.19 5.10
N ALA A 372 -4.71 -20.08 5.39
CA ALA A 372 -6.16 -20.02 5.48
C ALA A 372 -6.69 -18.78 4.76
N ASP A 373 -7.59 -18.97 3.81
CA ASP A 373 -8.43 -17.91 3.26
C ASP A 373 -9.53 -17.57 4.26
N LEU A 374 -9.50 -16.35 4.80
CA LEU A 374 -10.48 -15.89 5.78
C LEU A 374 -11.77 -15.37 5.14
N GLY A 375 -11.74 -15.09 3.83
CA GLY A 375 -12.88 -14.65 3.06
C GLY A 375 -12.64 -13.39 2.23
N VAL A 376 -13.67 -13.03 1.48
CA VAL A 376 -13.71 -11.87 0.58
C VAL A 376 -14.08 -10.61 1.35
N ILE A 377 -13.28 -9.57 1.20
CA ILE A 377 -13.47 -8.27 1.86
C ILE A 377 -14.76 -7.62 1.36
N THR A 378 -15.64 -7.21 2.26
CA THR A 378 -16.87 -6.48 1.99
C THR A 378 -17.02 -5.29 2.93
N VAL A 379 -17.93 -4.37 2.60
CA VAL A 379 -18.20 -3.16 3.39
C VAL A 379 -19.53 -3.30 4.11
N LYS A 380 -19.52 -3.21 5.45
CA LYS A 380 -20.72 -3.34 6.28
C LYS A 380 -21.54 -2.06 6.43
N ASN A 381 -20.97 -0.90 6.09
CA ASN A 381 -21.61 0.42 6.15
C ASN A 381 -21.52 1.10 4.77
N PRO A 382 -22.27 0.65 3.75
CA PRO A 382 -22.14 1.10 2.37
C PRO A 382 -22.50 2.58 2.15
N ASP A 383 -23.10 3.23 3.12
CA ASP A 383 -23.44 4.65 3.20
C ASP A 383 -22.28 5.54 3.71
N PHE A 384 -21.10 4.98 3.96
CA PHE A 384 -19.89 5.75 4.34
C PHE A 384 -19.49 6.77 3.29
N PHE A 385 -19.94 6.59 2.05
CA PHE A 385 -19.70 7.46 0.91
C PHE A 385 -20.95 7.48 0.00
N ASP A 386 -21.32 8.65 -0.52
CA ASP A 386 -22.41 8.77 -1.48
C ASP A 386 -21.95 8.48 -2.91
N PHE A 387 -22.02 7.21 -3.30
CA PHE A 387 -21.67 6.76 -4.65
C PHE A 387 -22.61 7.27 -5.77
N LYS A 388 -23.77 7.88 -5.41
CA LYS A 388 -24.71 8.45 -6.38
C LYS A 388 -24.44 9.93 -6.65
N ALA A 389 -23.73 10.61 -5.76
CA ALA A 389 -23.35 11.99 -5.96
C ALA A 389 -22.42 12.14 -7.17
N PRO A 390 -22.49 13.25 -7.91
CA PRO A 390 -21.50 13.55 -8.93
C PRO A 390 -20.11 13.58 -8.29
N PRO A 391 -19.06 13.06 -8.99
CA PRO A 391 -17.71 13.14 -8.46
C PRO A 391 -17.32 14.58 -8.15
N ALA A 392 -16.76 14.82 -6.97
CA ALA A 392 -16.22 16.11 -6.59
C ALA A 392 -15.11 16.54 -7.59
N SER A 393 -14.97 17.84 -7.81
CA SER A 393 -13.92 18.37 -8.67
C SER A 393 -12.66 18.70 -7.87
N ASN A 394 -11.51 18.53 -8.51
CA ASN A 394 -10.25 19.08 -8.06
C ASN A 394 -10.17 20.58 -8.41
N PRO A 395 -9.25 21.35 -7.82
CA PRO A 395 -9.09 22.78 -8.16
C PRO A 395 -8.82 23.07 -9.65
N ASP A 396 -8.23 22.12 -10.38
CA ASP A 396 -8.00 22.20 -11.83
C ASP A 396 -9.23 21.85 -12.68
N GLY A 397 -10.39 21.62 -12.04
CA GLY A 397 -11.64 21.25 -12.69
C GLY A 397 -11.76 19.78 -13.06
N SER A 398 -10.72 18.98 -12.91
CA SER A 398 -10.80 17.50 -13.11
C SER A 398 -11.68 16.87 -12.04
N LYS A 399 -12.37 15.79 -12.40
CA LYS A 399 -13.22 15.05 -11.44
C LYS A 399 -12.41 14.02 -10.69
N ARG A 400 -12.70 13.88 -9.40
CA ARG A 400 -12.12 12.83 -8.55
C ARG A 400 -12.75 11.48 -8.92
N PRO A 401 -11.94 10.44 -9.15
CA PRO A 401 -12.47 9.12 -9.49
C PRO A 401 -13.21 8.48 -8.29
N ILE A 402 -14.30 7.74 -8.58
CA ILE A 402 -15.12 7.04 -7.56
C ILE A 402 -15.45 5.60 -7.97
N HIS A 403 -14.62 4.97 -8.81
CA HIS A 403 -14.88 3.65 -9.38
C HIS A 403 -14.20 2.49 -8.62
N GLY A 404 -13.74 2.75 -7.39
CA GLY A 404 -12.95 1.78 -6.61
C GLY A 404 -13.75 0.74 -5.83
N PHE A 405 -15.09 0.79 -5.93
CA PHE A 405 -15.99 -0.16 -5.32
C PHE A 405 -17.05 -0.63 -6.32
N HIS A 406 -17.57 -1.83 -6.12
CA HIS A 406 -18.69 -2.36 -6.90
C HIS A 406 -19.62 -3.19 -6.01
N ARG A 407 -20.80 -3.53 -6.55
CA ARG A 407 -21.75 -4.39 -5.86
C ARG A 407 -21.78 -5.78 -6.48
N LEU A 408 -21.82 -6.77 -5.63
CA LEU A 408 -22.07 -8.15 -5.99
C LEU A 408 -23.57 -8.38 -6.29
N PRO A 409 -23.98 -9.53 -6.85
CA PRO A 409 -25.38 -9.78 -7.23
C PRO A 409 -26.41 -9.66 -6.11
N ASP A 410 -26.00 -9.84 -4.86
CA ASP A 410 -26.82 -9.69 -3.64
C ASP A 410 -26.77 -8.26 -3.05
N ASP A 411 -26.29 -7.29 -3.83
CA ASP A 411 -26.12 -5.87 -3.47
C ASP A 411 -24.98 -5.60 -2.44
N THR A 412 -24.21 -6.61 -2.04
CA THR A 412 -23.08 -6.42 -1.14
C THR A 412 -21.99 -5.57 -1.78
N LEU A 413 -21.56 -4.51 -1.08
CA LEU A 413 -20.48 -3.61 -1.52
C LEU A 413 -19.11 -4.23 -1.23
N THR A 414 -18.22 -4.25 -2.23
CA THR A 414 -16.85 -4.77 -2.12
C THR A 414 -15.86 -3.84 -2.83
N PRO A 415 -14.59 -3.76 -2.38
CA PRO A 415 -13.55 -3.07 -3.14
C PRO A 415 -13.37 -3.69 -4.53
N LEU A 416 -13.24 -2.84 -5.55
CA LEU A 416 -12.91 -3.24 -6.91
C LEU A 416 -11.44 -2.96 -7.22
N HIS A 417 -10.93 -1.86 -6.68
CA HIS A 417 -9.52 -1.49 -6.82
C HIS A 417 -8.67 -2.20 -5.76
N VAL A 418 -7.34 -2.14 -5.92
CA VAL A 418 -6.41 -2.84 -5.04
C VAL A 418 -6.44 -2.33 -3.60
N ILE A 419 -6.10 -3.20 -2.66
CA ILE A 419 -5.73 -2.82 -1.31
C ILE A 419 -4.28 -2.31 -1.35
N MET A 420 -4.09 -1.05 -0.96
CA MET A 420 -2.82 -0.35 -1.11
C MET A 420 -1.86 -0.58 0.05
N ALA A 421 -2.39 -0.63 1.27
CA ALA A 421 -1.64 -0.93 2.50
C ALA A 421 -2.51 -1.72 3.47
N MET A 422 -1.86 -2.51 4.34
CA MET A 422 -2.52 -3.23 5.42
C MET A 422 -1.59 -3.32 6.63
N ILE A 423 -2.18 -3.20 7.82
CA ILE A 423 -1.51 -3.47 9.10
C ILE A 423 -2.40 -4.32 9.99
N VAL A 424 -1.78 -5.11 10.87
CA VAL A 424 -2.42 -5.68 12.04
C VAL A 424 -1.96 -4.85 13.23
N ALA A 425 -2.90 -4.17 13.88
CA ALA A 425 -2.64 -3.39 15.07
C ALA A 425 -2.28 -4.28 16.26
N ARG A 426 -1.62 -3.72 17.28
CA ARG A 426 -1.18 -4.47 18.48
C ARG A 426 -2.31 -5.20 19.19
N ASP A 427 -3.51 -4.66 19.11
CA ASP A 427 -4.70 -5.30 19.68
C ASP A 427 -5.29 -6.40 18.79
N GLY A 428 -4.71 -6.67 17.61
CA GLY A 428 -5.16 -7.65 16.62
C GLY A 428 -6.24 -7.13 15.65
N THR A 429 -6.63 -5.85 15.71
CA THR A 429 -7.50 -5.23 14.71
C THR A 429 -6.74 -5.06 13.40
N ILE A 430 -7.34 -5.42 12.28
CA ILE A 430 -6.74 -5.21 10.96
C ILE A 430 -7.28 -3.91 10.36
N TYR A 431 -6.37 -3.10 9.82
CA TYR A 431 -6.69 -1.93 9.03
C TYR A 431 -6.08 -2.07 7.64
N ALA A 432 -6.81 -1.61 6.62
CA ALA A 432 -6.35 -1.60 5.24
C ALA A 432 -6.82 -0.34 4.52
N THR A 433 -6.12 0.08 3.47
CA THR A 433 -6.53 1.21 2.64
C THR A 433 -6.84 0.77 1.22
N THR A 434 -7.88 1.35 0.64
CA THR A 434 -8.23 1.23 -0.76
C THR A 434 -8.59 2.60 -1.33
N ILE A 435 -8.71 2.72 -2.65
CA ILE A 435 -8.82 4.00 -3.35
C ILE A 435 -10.09 4.11 -4.18
N TYR A 436 -10.45 5.35 -4.55
CA TYR A 436 -11.55 5.73 -5.45
C TYR A 436 -12.96 5.39 -4.93
N PRO A 437 -13.40 5.90 -3.74
CA PRO A 437 -12.77 6.92 -2.89
C PRO A 437 -11.68 6.35 -1.98
N PHE A 438 -10.76 7.24 -1.54
CA PHE A 438 -9.71 6.84 -0.60
C PHE A 438 -10.31 6.51 0.76
N THR A 439 -10.18 5.27 1.15
CA THR A 439 -10.92 4.66 2.25
C THR A 439 -9.99 3.90 3.18
N LEU A 440 -10.18 4.09 4.50
CA LEU A 440 -9.64 3.22 5.54
C LEU A 440 -10.71 2.15 5.88
N LEU A 441 -10.33 0.89 5.79
CA LEU A 441 -11.14 -0.26 6.19
C LEU A 441 -10.66 -0.77 7.56
N ARG A 442 -11.60 -1.05 8.48
CA ARG A 442 -11.33 -1.67 9.79
C ARG A 442 -12.10 -2.99 9.89
N PHE A 443 -11.39 -4.07 10.14
CA PHE A 443 -11.95 -5.41 10.29
C PHE A 443 -12.24 -5.73 11.75
N GLU A 444 -13.31 -6.47 12.02
CA GLU A 444 -13.62 -6.92 13.38
C GLU A 444 -12.68 -8.10 13.76
N LYS A 445 -12.08 -8.01 14.95
CA LYS A 445 -11.15 -9.03 15.47
C LYS A 445 -11.71 -10.46 15.48
N ALA A 446 -13.01 -10.60 15.76
CA ALA A 446 -13.67 -11.91 15.80
C ALA A 446 -13.69 -12.62 14.45
N LEU A 447 -13.56 -11.87 13.34
CA LEU A 447 -13.62 -12.40 11.98
C LEU A 447 -12.24 -12.81 11.43
N THR A 448 -11.17 -12.37 12.09
CA THR A 448 -9.80 -12.53 11.61
C THR A 448 -8.97 -13.52 12.50
N ARG A 449 -9.56 -14.03 13.57
CA ARG A 449 -8.94 -15.00 14.47
C ARG A 449 -8.99 -16.44 13.98
#